data_8d93b8fe7cc55081f627b4c4d899dcaa
#
_entry.id   8d93b8fe7cc55081f627b4c4d899dcaa
#
_cell.length_a   1.000
_cell.length_b   1.000
_cell.length_c   1.000
_cell.angle_alpha   90.00
_cell.angle_beta   90.00
_cell.angle_gamma   90.00
#
_symmetry.space_group_name_H-M   'P 1'
#
loop_
_entity.id
_entity.type
_entity.pdbx_description
1 polymer ?
#
loop_
_entity_poly.entity_id
_entity_poly.type
_entity_poly.pdbx_seq_one_letter_code
_entity_poly.pdbx_strand_id
1 'polypeptide(L)'
;MRIFGIFLLAGTALGVGVPAGANEWLYREEVRYLSRHDPSIIRLKGGQGLRVKYAAITWKDVSGWKADRRLTLAYKPETGSILLDPATGKYISILSSTKMHPIDILLRKESDKAPNTLASVNAQVKAGELWDKELNRVYKLLLEDAWPRKFTRQEKDALISSQRKWIQFRDAQLAASGVVYGKRNGTVQKINAAHQVMELTRSQALRLGSFLVP
;
A
#
# COMPACT_ATOMS: atom_id res chain seq x y z
N MET A 1 -20.98 13.30 13.18
CA MET A 1 -20.52 12.00 13.69
C MET A 1 -20.98 10.93 12.71
N ARG A 2 -20.15 10.60 11.72
CA ARG A 2 -20.46 9.56 10.74
C ARG A 2 -19.64 8.34 11.07
N ILE A 3 -20.32 7.30 11.48
CA ILE A 3 -19.78 5.96 11.75
C ILE A 3 -19.56 5.32 10.39
N PHE A 4 -18.30 5.08 10.03
CA PHE A 4 -17.98 4.25 8.87
C PHE A 4 -18.36 2.81 9.17
N GLY A 5 -19.49 2.39 8.61
CA GLY A 5 -19.97 1.03 8.67
C GLY A 5 -19.02 0.09 7.94
N ILE A 6 -18.63 -0.97 8.62
CA ILE A 6 -17.96 -2.13 8.02
C ILE A 6 -18.98 -2.82 7.12
N PHE A 7 -18.90 -2.59 5.80
CA PHE A 7 -19.63 -3.41 4.84
C PHE A 7 -18.82 -4.67 4.54
N LEU A 8 -19.32 -5.79 5.06
CA LEU A 8 -18.94 -7.12 4.61
C LEU A 8 -19.60 -7.35 3.23
N LEU A 9 -18.83 -7.27 2.17
CA LEU A 9 -19.23 -7.81 0.87
C LEU A 9 -18.33 -8.99 0.54
N ALA A 10 -18.94 -10.17 0.59
CA ALA A 10 -18.38 -11.39 0.04
C ALA A 10 -18.31 -11.25 -1.48
N GLY A 11 -17.11 -11.23 -2.03
CA GLY A 11 -16.84 -11.16 -3.47
C GLY A 11 -15.89 -12.27 -3.86
N THR A 12 -16.41 -13.24 -4.58
CA THR A 12 -15.74 -14.39 -5.19
C THR A 12 -14.56 -13.96 -6.06
N ALA A 13 -13.40 -14.47 -5.74
CA ALA A 13 -12.22 -14.34 -6.58
C ALA A 13 -12.29 -15.34 -7.73
N LEU A 14 -12.60 -14.91 -8.92
CA LEU A 14 -12.24 -15.57 -10.18
C LEU A 14 -12.22 -14.52 -11.29
N GLY A 15 -11.06 -14.27 -11.84
CA GLY A 15 -10.89 -13.40 -12.99
C GLY A 15 -9.43 -13.14 -13.27
N VAL A 16 -8.77 -14.08 -13.97
CA VAL A 16 -7.45 -13.87 -14.57
C VAL A 16 -7.67 -13.01 -15.83
N GLY A 17 -7.75 -11.70 -15.63
CA GLY A 17 -7.75 -10.72 -16.70
C GLY A 17 -7.01 -9.49 -16.20
N VAL A 18 -6.14 -8.92 -17.00
CA VAL A 18 -5.66 -7.55 -16.80
C VAL A 18 -6.93 -6.71 -16.74
N PRO A 19 -7.21 -6.00 -15.63
CA PRO A 19 -8.39 -5.15 -15.60
C PRO A 19 -8.29 -4.19 -16.78
N ALA A 20 -9.32 -4.23 -17.64
CA ALA A 20 -9.44 -3.35 -18.78
C ALA A 20 -9.46 -1.91 -18.26
N GLY A 21 -8.41 -1.14 -18.58
CA GLY A 21 -8.26 0.26 -18.16
C GLY A 21 -6.80 0.60 -17.90
N ALA A 22 -6.00 0.74 -18.97
CA ALA A 22 -4.60 1.20 -18.88
C ALA A 22 -4.48 2.60 -18.22
N ASN A 23 -5.60 3.31 -18.00
CA ASN A 23 -5.68 4.66 -17.45
C ASN A 23 -5.98 4.73 -15.93
N GLU A 24 -6.15 3.59 -15.24
CA GLU A 24 -6.58 3.60 -13.82
C GLU A 24 -5.43 3.42 -12.80
N TRP A 25 -4.21 3.20 -13.25
CA TRP A 25 -3.08 3.06 -12.34
C TRP A 25 -2.62 4.43 -11.86
N LEU A 26 -2.63 4.65 -10.54
CA LEU A 26 -2.14 5.88 -9.91
C LEU A 26 -0.62 6.04 -10.04
N TYR A 27 0.10 4.92 -10.11
CA TYR A 27 1.54 4.89 -10.29
C TYR A 27 1.93 3.83 -11.31
N ARG A 28 2.89 4.16 -12.19
CA ARG A 28 3.53 3.21 -13.12
C ARG A 28 4.99 3.60 -13.32
N GLU A 29 5.85 2.60 -13.33
CA GLU A 29 7.28 2.73 -13.61
C GLU A 29 7.76 1.51 -14.40
N GLU A 30 8.48 1.73 -15.52
CA GLU A 30 9.18 0.66 -16.19
C GLU A 30 10.39 0.24 -15.34
N VAL A 31 10.51 -1.04 -15.08
CA VAL A 31 11.59 -1.64 -14.31
C VAL A 31 12.20 -2.81 -15.07
N ARG A 32 13.44 -3.18 -14.72
CA ARG A 32 14.15 -4.31 -15.32
C ARG A 32 14.38 -5.41 -14.30
N TYR A 33 13.96 -6.61 -14.66
CA TYR A 33 14.27 -7.80 -13.88
C TYR A 33 15.77 -8.04 -13.85
N LEU A 34 16.33 -8.34 -12.70
CA LEU A 34 17.73 -8.73 -12.54
C LEU A 34 17.85 -10.21 -12.24
N SER A 35 17.27 -10.64 -11.16
CA SER A 35 17.36 -12.01 -10.66
C SER A 35 16.23 -12.29 -9.65
N ARG A 36 16.15 -13.54 -9.26
CA ARG A 36 15.38 -13.98 -8.09
C ARG A 36 16.35 -14.55 -7.05
N HIS A 37 16.04 -14.40 -5.80
CA HIS A 37 16.81 -15.00 -4.71
C HIS A 37 16.15 -16.31 -4.24
N ASP A 38 14.85 -16.28 -4.07
CA ASP A 38 13.99 -17.42 -3.73
C ASP A 38 12.60 -17.22 -4.36
N PRO A 39 11.64 -18.17 -4.21
CA PRO A 39 10.31 -18.01 -4.75
C PRO A 39 9.58 -16.73 -4.34
N SER A 40 9.94 -16.15 -3.19
CA SER A 40 9.26 -14.97 -2.65
C SER A 40 9.97 -13.64 -2.93
N ILE A 41 11.20 -13.65 -3.46
CA ILE A 41 12.01 -12.45 -3.64
C ILE A 41 12.46 -12.28 -5.09
N ILE A 42 12.04 -11.18 -5.70
CA ILE A 42 12.49 -10.70 -7.01
C ILE A 42 13.40 -9.50 -6.82
N ARG A 43 14.52 -9.48 -7.51
CA ARG A 43 15.44 -8.33 -7.58
C ARG A 43 15.31 -7.64 -8.93
N LEU A 44 15.26 -6.32 -8.89
CA LEU A 44 15.25 -5.46 -10.06
C LEU A 44 16.62 -4.78 -10.24
N LYS A 45 16.94 -4.41 -11.48
CA LYS A 45 18.08 -3.54 -11.75
C LYS A 45 17.92 -2.23 -10.97
N GLY A 46 19.01 -1.69 -10.46
CA GLY A 46 18.98 -0.53 -9.56
C GLY A 46 18.81 -0.90 -8.07
N GLY A 47 18.93 -2.20 -7.72
CA GLY A 47 19.07 -2.67 -6.34
C GLY A 47 17.75 -2.83 -5.57
N GLN A 48 16.60 -2.64 -6.23
CA GLN A 48 15.31 -2.84 -5.57
C GLN A 48 15.01 -4.33 -5.39
N GLY A 49 14.72 -4.73 -4.16
CA GLY A 49 14.18 -6.04 -3.82
C GLY A 49 12.67 -5.96 -3.62
N LEU A 50 11.95 -6.89 -4.19
CA LEU A 50 10.50 -7.03 -4.07
C LEU A 50 10.18 -8.36 -3.41
N ARG A 51 9.43 -8.36 -2.32
CA ARG A 51 8.80 -9.56 -1.81
C ARG A 51 7.43 -9.69 -2.47
N VAL A 52 7.15 -10.86 -3.03
CA VAL A 52 6.02 -11.05 -3.94
C VAL A 52 5.13 -12.21 -3.52
N LYS A 53 3.86 -12.13 -3.93
CA LYS A 53 2.88 -13.21 -3.88
C LYS A 53 2.51 -13.60 -5.30
N TYR A 54 2.76 -14.85 -5.65
CA TYR A 54 2.37 -15.40 -6.94
C TYR A 54 0.86 -15.64 -6.97
N ALA A 55 0.21 -15.16 -8.03
CA ALA A 55 -1.20 -15.35 -8.28
C ALA A 55 -1.43 -15.74 -9.75
N ALA A 56 -1.45 -14.75 -10.64
CA ALA A 56 -1.62 -14.98 -12.08
C ALA A 56 -0.33 -15.44 -12.77
N ILE A 57 0.83 -14.98 -12.28
CA ILE A 57 2.15 -15.48 -12.69
C ILE A 57 2.58 -16.52 -11.66
N THR A 58 2.99 -17.69 -12.11
CA THR A 58 3.48 -18.76 -11.26
C THR A 58 4.99 -18.69 -11.08
N TRP A 59 5.52 -19.42 -10.11
CA TRP A 59 6.96 -19.61 -9.95
C TRP A 59 7.63 -20.15 -11.21
N LYS A 60 6.95 -21.06 -11.93
CA LYS A 60 7.45 -21.64 -13.20
C LYS A 60 7.61 -20.56 -14.26
N ASP A 61 6.66 -19.62 -14.38
CA ASP A 61 6.76 -18.52 -15.33
C ASP A 61 7.99 -17.65 -15.05
N VAL A 62 8.20 -17.27 -13.78
CA VAL A 62 9.37 -16.45 -13.38
C VAL A 62 10.68 -17.20 -13.53
N SER A 63 10.67 -18.53 -13.40
CA SER A 63 11.89 -19.34 -13.56
C SER A 63 12.52 -19.24 -14.96
N GLY A 64 11.72 -18.95 -15.96
CA GLY A 64 12.17 -18.74 -17.34
C GLY A 64 12.57 -17.29 -17.66
N TRP A 65 12.45 -16.35 -16.71
CA TRP A 65 12.80 -14.96 -16.98
C TRP A 65 14.33 -14.78 -17.07
N LYS A 66 14.75 -14.09 -18.14
CA LYS A 66 16.14 -13.66 -18.31
C LYS A 66 16.34 -12.29 -17.68
N ALA A 67 17.56 -12.00 -17.26
CA ALA A 67 17.95 -10.65 -16.84
C ALA A 67 17.58 -9.64 -17.95
N ASP A 68 17.30 -8.41 -17.55
CA ASP A 68 16.83 -7.32 -18.44
C ASP A 68 15.38 -7.44 -18.95
N ARG A 69 14.61 -8.46 -18.57
CA ARG A 69 13.20 -8.49 -18.91
C ARG A 69 12.51 -7.21 -18.47
N ARG A 70 11.80 -6.56 -19.39
CA ARG A 70 10.99 -5.36 -19.11
C ARG A 70 9.76 -5.77 -18.32
N LEU A 71 9.52 -5.08 -17.22
CA LEU A 71 8.35 -5.23 -16.36
C LEU A 71 7.81 -3.85 -16.03
N THR A 72 6.59 -3.77 -15.53
CA THR A 72 5.99 -2.54 -15.05
C THR A 72 5.65 -2.68 -13.58
N LEU A 73 6.25 -1.86 -12.73
CA LEU A 73 5.80 -1.65 -11.37
C LEU A 73 4.59 -0.72 -11.42
N ALA A 74 3.46 -1.15 -10.88
CA ALA A 74 2.23 -0.37 -10.89
C ALA A 74 1.53 -0.43 -9.53
N TYR A 75 0.73 0.60 -9.21
CA TYR A 75 -0.05 0.68 -7.98
C TYR A 75 -1.43 1.28 -8.23
N LYS A 76 -2.43 0.69 -7.61
CA LYS A 76 -3.75 1.28 -7.35
C LYS A 76 -4.32 0.75 -6.04
N PRO A 77 -5.19 1.52 -5.34
CA PRO A 77 -5.65 1.17 -3.99
C PRO A 77 -6.34 -0.20 -3.88
N GLU A 78 -7.10 -0.59 -4.90
CA GLU A 78 -7.91 -1.83 -4.88
C GLU A 78 -7.03 -3.09 -5.02
N THR A 79 -5.92 -2.96 -5.73
CA THR A 79 -5.02 -4.09 -6.05
C THR A 79 -3.74 -4.07 -5.22
N GLY A 80 -3.35 -2.87 -4.74
CA GLY A 80 -2.04 -2.62 -4.17
C GLY A 80 -0.94 -2.54 -5.22
N SER A 81 0.30 -2.72 -4.80
CA SER A 81 1.46 -2.75 -5.69
C SER A 81 1.54 -4.08 -6.44
N ILE A 82 1.78 -4.01 -7.73
CA ILE A 82 1.98 -5.19 -8.60
C ILE A 82 3.22 -5.04 -9.48
N LEU A 83 3.76 -6.17 -9.89
CA LEU A 83 4.75 -6.27 -10.96
C LEU A 83 4.07 -6.91 -12.16
N LEU A 84 3.78 -6.11 -13.18
CA LEU A 84 3.12 -6.50 -14.41
C LEU A 84 4.15 -6.91 -15.47
N ASP A 85 3.94 -8.04 -16.11
CA ASP A 85 4.67 -8.45 -17.30
C ASP A 85 3.91 -7.99 -18.55
N PRO A 86 4.38 -6.96 -19.26
CA PRO A 86 3.68 -6.42 -20.41
C PRO A 86 3.63 -7.39 -21.59
N ALA A 87 4.54 -8.37 -21.66
CA ALA A 87 4.56 -9.35 -22.73
C ALA A 87 3.43 -10.38 -22.63
N THR A 88 2.96 -10.67 -21.42
CA THR A 88 1.91 -11.66 -21.15
C THR A 88 0.63 -11.07 -20.59
N GLY A 89 0.65 -9.82 -20.18
CA GLY A 89 -0.45 -9.17 -19.46
C GLY A 89 -0.70 -9.71 -18.04
N LYS A 90 0.12 -10.65 -17.57
CA LYS A 90 0.01 -11.24 -16.23
C LYS A 90 0.75 -10.39 -15.19
N TYR A 91 0.37 -10.51 -13.91
CA TYR A 91 1.01 -9.76 -12.84
C TYR A 91 1.27 -10.61 -11.59
N ILE A 92 2.20 -10.12 -10.78
CA ILE A 92 2.54 -10.64 -9.44
C ILE A 92 2.21 -9.55 -8.43
N SER A 93 1.54 -9.89 -7.32
CA SER A 93 1.32 -8.95 -6.22
C SER A 93 2.60 -8.73 -5.43
N ILE A 94 2.88 -7.46 -5.13
CA ILE A 94 4.02 -7.06 -4.30
C ILE A 94 3.52 -6.89 -2.87
N LEU A 95 4.16 -7.57 -1.93
CA LEU A 95 3.85 -7.49 -0.50
C LEU A 95 4.69 -6.42 0.20
N SER A 96 5.97 -6.34 -0.17
CA SER A 96 6.88 -5.32 0.34
C SER A 96 7.99 -5.03 -0.66
N SER A 97 8.62 -3.88 -0.50
CA SER A 97 9.72 -3.39 -1.33
C SER A 97 10.79 -2.76 -0.46
N THR A 98 12.04 -2.87 -0.86
CA THR A 98 13.18 -2.17 -0.21
C THR A 98 13.26 -0.69 -0.60
N LYS A 99 12.48 -0.26 -1.58
CA LYS A 99 12.36 1.16 -1.97
C LYS A 99 11.08 1.78 -1.41
N MET A 100 10.97 3.09 -1.58
CA MET A 100 9.82 3.89 -1.18
C MET A 100 8.51 3.33 -1.77
N HIS A 101 7.46 3.34 -0.97
CA HIS A 101 6.14 2.90 -1.43
C HIS A 101 5.58 3.84 -2.52
N PRO A 102 4.85 3.34 -3.53
CA PRO A 102 4.28 4.20 -4.58
C PRO A 102 3.46 5.39 -4.07
N ILE A 103 2.73 5.25 -2.96
CA ILE A 103 1.99 6.36 -2.33
C ILE A 103 2.95 7.48 -1.90
N ASP A 104 4.09 7.14 -1.29
CA ASP A 104 5.08 8.14 -0.87
C ASP A 104 5.74 8.84 -2.07
N ILE A 105 5.95 8.10 -3.18
CA ILE A 105 6.46 8.67 -4.42
C ILE A 105 5.45 9.66 -5.01
N LEU A 106 4.17 9.31 -5.00
CA LEU A 106 3.08 10.18 -5.44
C LEU A 106 3.01 11.44 -4.58
N LEU A 107 3.02 11.29 -3.23
CA LEU A 107 3.02 12.41 -2.31
C LEU A 107 4.20 13.35 -2.58
N ARG A 108 5.41 12.82 -2.73
CA ARG A 108 6.60 13.61 -3.04
C ARG A 108 6.42 14.41 -4.33
N LYS A 109 5.98 13.75 -5.41
CA LYS A 109 5.75 14.42 -6.70
C LYS A 109 4.71 15.53 -6.62
N GLU A 110 3.63 15.35 -5.86
CA GLU A 110 2.60 16.37 -5.66
C GLU A 110 3.12 17.51 -4.77
N SER A 111 3.88 17.21 -3.71
CA SER A 111 4.47 18.21 -2.82
C SER A 111 5.53 19.05 -3.50
N ASP A 112 6.39 18.44 -4.33
CA ASP A 112 7.43 19.15 -5.09
C ASP A 112 6.83 20.15 -6.12
N LYS A 113 5.61 19.91 -6.56
CA LYS A 113 4.87 20.77 -7.51
C LYS A 113 3.91 21.73 -6.83
N ALA A 114 3.73 21.64 -5.51
CA ALA A 114 2.74 22.43 -4.80
C ALA A 114 3.08 23.93 -4.83
N PRO A 115 2.26 24.79 -5.46
CA PRO A 115 2.55 26.21 -5.61
C PRO A 115 2.32 27.01 -4.32
N ASN A 116 1.63 26.43 -3.34
CA ASN A 116 1.27 27.09 -2.11
C ASN A 116 0.95 26.08 -0.99
N THR A 117 0.75 26.61 0.22
CA THR A 117 0.44 25.80 1.41
C THR A 117 -0.82 24.95 1.26
N LEU A 118 -1.88 25.48 0.63
CA LEU A 118 -3.13 24.73 0.45
C LEU A 118 -2.90 23.49 -0.42
N ALA A 119 -2.14 23.65 -1.50
CA ALA A 119 -1.77 22.52 -2.37
C ALA A 119 -0.95 21.46 -1.60
N SER A 120 -0.02 21.88 -0.73
CA SER A 120 0.76 20.99 0.12
C SER A 120 -0.13 20.25 1.13
N VAL A 121 -1.08 20.93 1.78
CA VAL A 121 -2.07 20.28 2.67
C VAL A 121 -2.90 19.27 1.91
N ASN A 122 -3.41 19.62 0.73
CA ASN A 122 -4.21 18.73 -0.11
C ASN A 122 -3.42 17.48 -0.54
N ALA A 123 -2.12 17.61 -0.84
CA ALA A 123 -1.25 16.48 -1.16
C ALA A 123 -1.14 15.51 0.03
N GLN A 124 -0.97 16.04 1.27
CA GLN A 124 -0.93 15.22 2.49
C GLN A 124 -2.26 14.52 2.77
N VAL A 125 -3.39 15.22 2.60
CA VAL A 125 -4.73 14.65 2.78
C VAL A 125 -4.95 13.51 1.79
N LYS A 126 -4.67 13.74 0.52
CA LYS A 126 -4.79 12.73 -0.55
C LYS A 126 -3.91 11.50 -0.28
N ALA A 127 -2.68 11.70 0.17
CA ALA A 127 -1.80 10.60 0.56
C ALA A 127 -2.36 9.85 1.79
N GLY A 128 -2.94 10.54 2.76
CA GLY A 128 -3.62 9.95 3.91
C GLY A 128 -4.80 9.05 3.50
N GLU A 129 -5.63 9.49 2.55
CA GLU A 129 -6.72 8.67 1.99
C GLU A 129 -6.20 7.42 1.27
N LEU A 130 -5.11 7.54 0.52
CA LEU A 130 -4.48 6.40 -0.14
C LEU A 130 -3.89 5.41 0.88
N TRP A 131 -3.27 5.90 1.94
CA TRP A 131 -2.75 5.07 3.01
C TRP A 131 -3.85 4.40 3.83
N ASP A 132 -5.01 5.04 4.01
CA ASP A 132 -6.17 4.41 4.65
C ASP A 132 -6.71 3.25 3.80
N LYS A 133 -6.82 3.43 2.49
CA LYS A 133 -7.19 2.35 1.56
C LYS A 133 -6.18 1.20 1.61
N GLU A 134 -4.88 1.49 1.63
CA GLU A 134 -3.82 0.49 1.72
C GLU A 134 -3.86 -0.24 3.07
N LEU A 135 -4.05 0.47 4.18
CA LEU A 135 -4.25 -0.10 5.51
C LEU A 135 -5.39 -1.12 5.51
N ASN A 136 -6.54 -0.72 5.00
CA ASN A 136 -7.72 -1.58 4.94
C ASN A 136 -7.49 -2.81 4.03
N ARG A 137 -6.81 -2.62 2.89
CA ARG A 137 -6.45 -3.72 1.98
C ARG A 137 -5.52 -4.74 2.66
N VAL A 138 -4.47 -4.27 3.32
CA VAL A 138 -3.51 -5.13 4.02
C VAL A 138 -4.20 -5.86 5.18
N TYR A 139 -4.99 -5.16 5.97
CA TYR A 139 -5.75 -5.75 7.07
C TYR A 139 -6.70 -6.86 6.60
N LYS A 140 -7.42 -6.63 5.50
CA LYS A 140 -8.26 -7.63 4.86
C LYS A 140 -7.47 -8.88 4.44
N LEU A 141 -6.31 -8.70 3.80
CA LEU A 141 -5.43 -9.81 3.39
C LEU A 141 -4.98 -10.67 4.58
N LEU A 142 -4.70 -10.05 5.74
CA LEU A 142 -4.31 -10.77 6.95
C LEU A 142 -5.45 -11.62 7.52
N LEU A 143 -6.70 -11.13 7.44
CA LEU A 143 -7.86 -11.85 7.96
C LEU A 143 -8.38 -12.95 7.01
N GLU A 144 -8.21 -12.80 5.70
CA GLU A 144 -8.72 -13.72 4.67
C GLU A 144 -7.81 -14.92 4.38
N ASP A 145 -6.74 -15.13 5.17
CA ASP A 145 -5.75 -16.19 4.91
C ASP A 145 -5.19 -16.16 3.48
N ALA A 146 -5.12 -14.97 2.91
CA ALA A 146 -4.72 -14.76 1.52
C ALA A 146 -3.22 -15.01 1.24
N TRP A 147 -2.46 -15.47 2.24
CA TRP A 147 -1.02 -15.70 2.16
C TRP A 147 -0.61 -17.09 2.70
N PRO A 148 0.62 -17.56 2.40
CA PRO A 148 1.03 -18.95 2.70
C PRO A 148 0.96 -19.32 4.20
N ARG A 149 1.05 -18.34 5.09
CA ARG A 149 0.77 -18.55 6.50
C ARG A 149 -0.69 -18.27 6.80
N LYS A 150 -1.45 -19.31 7.11
CA LYS A 150 -2.79 -19.13 7.68
C LYS A 150 -2.67 -18.69 9.12
N PHE A 151 -3.31 -17.58 9.47
CA PHE A 151 -3.42 -17.14 10.84
C PHE A 151 -4.41 -18.03 11.58
N THR A 152 -4.03 -18.47 12.78
CA THR A 152 -4.96 -19.15 13.71
C THR A 152 -6.07 -18.20 14.14
N ARG A 153 -7.17 -18.74 14.65
CA ARG A 153 -8.25 -17.92 15.21
C ARG A 153 -7.74 -16.96 16.28
N GLN A 154 -6.89 -17.45 17.20
CA GLN A 154 -6.29 -16.62 18.25
C GLN A 154 -5.47 -15.44 17.68
N GLU A 155 -4.67 -15.68 16.64
CA GLU A 155 -3.88 -14.62 15.99
C GLU A 155 -4.79 -13.60 15.30
N LYS A 156 -5.88 -14.03 14.65
CA LYS A 156 -6.87 -13.12 14.05
C LYS A 156 -7.58 -12.28 15.10
N ASP A 157 -8.00 -12.88 16.20
CA ASP A 157 -8.66 -12.17 17.31
C ASP A 157 -7.70 -11.13 17.93
N ALA A 158 -6.41 -11.47 18.07
CA ALA A 158 -5.38 -10.54 18.53
C ALA A 158 -5.18 -9.37 17.53
N LEU A 159 -5.15 -9.64 16.22
CA LEU A 159 -5.08 -8.61 15.19
C LEU A 159 -6.29 -7.67 15.21
N ILE A 160 -7.50 -8.23 15.33
CA ILE A 160 -8.75 -7.46 15.44
C ILE A 160 -8.74 -6.56 16.69
N SER A 161 -8.36 -7.12 17.83
CA SER A 161 -8.25 -6.38 19.09
C SER A 161 -7.21 -5.26 19.00
N SER A 162 -6.04 -5.55 18.44
CA SER A 162 -4.98 -4.58 18.21
C SER A 162 -5.43 -3.44 17.30
N GLN A 163 -6.10 -3.75 16.20
CA GLN A 163 -6.58 -2.74 15.26
C GLN A 163 -7.66 -1.83 15.88
N ARG A 164 -8.56 -2.37 16.71
CA ARG A 164 -9.54 -1.56 17.45
C ARG A 164 -8.86 -0.57 18.40
N LYS A 165 -7.84 -1.01 19.15
CA LYS A 165 -7.05 -0.16 20.05
C LYS A 165 -6.27 0.91 19.28
N TRP A 166 -5.75 0.54 18.12
CA TRP A 166 -5.05 1.50 17.26
C TRP A 166 -5.98 2.59 16.74
N ILE A 167 -7.23 2.26 16.34
CA ILE A 167 -8.23 3.26 15.94
C ILE A 167 -8.50 4.25 17.09
N GLN A 168 -8.69 3.76 18.32
CA GLN A 168 -8.88 4.62 19.50
C GLN A 168 -7.68 5.54 19.75
N PHE A 169 -6.46 4.99 19.64
CA PHE A 169 -5.22 5.76 19.75
C PHE A 169 -5.13 6.82 18.67
N ARG A 170 -5.36 6.46 17.40
CA ARG A 170 -5.35 7.40 16.27
C ARG A 170 -6.32 8.55 16.53
N ASP A 171 -7.56 8.24 16.88
CA ASP A 171 -8.60 9.25 17.08
C ASP A 171 -8.27 10.18 18.25
N ALA A 172 -7.68 9.65 19.33
CA ALA A 172 -7.18 10.45 20.46
C ALA A 172 -6.01 11.36 20.04
N GLN A 173 -5.07 10.86 19.22
CA GLN A 173 -3.97 11.68 18.68
C GLN A 173 -4.48 12.82 17.77
N LEU A 174 -5.49 12.54 16.94
CA LEU A 174 -6.11 13.56 16.09
C LEU A 174 -6.81 14.64 16.92
N ALA A 175 -7.53 14.24 17.97
CA ALA A 175 -8.15 15.19 18.89
C ALA A 175 -7.11 16.06 19.59
N ALA A 176 -6.04 15.48 20.11
CA ALA A 176 -4.93 16.21 20.74
C ALA A 176 -4.25 17.17 19.76
N SER A 177 -3.99 16.73 18.51
CA SER A 177 -3.42 17.56 17.45
C SER A 177 -4.33 18.76 17.12
N GLY A 178 -5.64 18.54 17.08
CA GLY A 178 -6.63 19.61 16.91
C GLY A 178 -6.54 20.70 18.01
N VAL A 179 -6.32 20.30 19.26
CA VAL A 179 -6.12 21.23 20.36
C VAL A 179 -4.78 21.96 20.27
N VAL A 180 -3.70 21.22 20.02
CA VAL A 180 -2.32 21.76 19.99
C VAL A 180 -2.11 22.71 18.82
N TYR A 181 -2.56 22.32 17.63
CA TYR A 181 -2.35 23.10 16.40
C TYR A 181 -3.51 24.06 16.09
N GLY A 182 -4.74 23.75 16.53
CA GLY A 182 -5.93 24.55 16.22
C GLY A 182 -5.89 25.98 16.81
N LYS A 183 -5.16 26.17 17.89
CA LYS A 183 -4.97 27.52 18.53
C LYS A 183 -3.92 28.38 17.84
N ARG A 184 -3.13 27.81 16.95
CA ARG A 184 -2.06 28.48 16.23
C ARG A 184 -2.47 28.71 14.77
N ASN A 185 -2.91 29.89 14.40
CA ASN A 185 -3.42 30.26 13.08
C ASN A 185 -2.34 30.30 11.96
N GLY A 186 -1.33 29.44 12.00
CA GLY A 186 -0.25 29.45 11.02
C GLY A 186 -0.46 28.41 9.90
N THR A 187 0.00 28.74 8.71
CA THR A 187 -0.08 27.84 7.54
C THR A 187 0.73 26.56 7.72
N VAL A 188 1.88 26.64 8.40
CA VAL A 188 2.75 25.49 8.74
C VAL A 188 2.07 24.48 9.64
N GLN A 189 1.24 24.94 10.60
CA GLN A 189 0.51 24.07 11.50
C GLN A 189 -0.54 23.21 10.78
N LYS A 190 -1.16 23.74 9.73
CA LYS A 190 -2.11 22.98 8.90
C LYS A 190 -1.41 21.84 8.13
N ILE A 191 -0.22 22.11 7.58
CA ILE A 191 0.59 21.08 6.92
C ILE A 191 1.00 20.01 7.94
N ASN A 192 1.50 20.43 9.11
CA ASN A 192 1.94 19.48 10.15
C ASN A 192 0.79 18.61 10.66
N ALA A 193 -0.40 19.16 10.85
CA ALA A 193 -1.58 18.40 11.26
C ALA A 193 -1.96 17.36 10.19
N ALA A 194 -2.03 17.75 8.90
CA ALA A 194 -2.32 16.83 7.80
C ALA A 194 -1.25 15.73 7.68
N HIS A 195 0.02 16.10 7.82
CA HIS A 195 1.13 15.17 7.82
C HIS A 195 1.04 14.14 8.95
N GLN A 196 0.73 14.56 10.19
CA GLN A 196 0.58 13.64 11.31
C GLN A 196 -0.53 12.61 11.08
N VAL A 197 -1.68 13.05 10.58
CA VAL A 197 -2.79 12.13 10.23
C VAL A 197 -2.35 11.08 9.24
N MET A 198 -1.71 11.52 8.17
CA MET A 198 -1.20 10.66 7.10
C MET A 198 -0.16 9.68 7.64
N GLU A 199 0.82 10.15 8.45
CA GLU A 199 1.91 9.33 8.95
C GLU A 199 1.45 8.28 9.97
N LEU A 200 0.46 8.58 10.81
CA LEU A 200 -0.15 7.58 11.70
C LEU A 200 -0.74 6.42 10.90
N THR A 201 -1.49 6.73 9.85
CA THR A 201 -2.13 5.72 8.99
C THR A 201 -1.10 4.94 8.19
N ARG A 202 -0.11 5.64 7.61
CA ARG A 202 1.03 5.05 6.88
C ARG A 202 1.79 4.05 7.75
N SER A 203 2.20 4.47 8.93
CA SER A 203 2.97 3.64 9.86
C SER A 203 2.20 2.37 10.24
N GLN A 204 0.90 2.45 10.45
CA GLN A 204 0.06 1.29 10.76
C GLN A 204 -0.08 0.36 9.55
N ALA A 205 -0.29 0.90 8.34
CA ALA A 205 -0.36 0.11 7.11
C ALA A 205 0.94 -0.70 6.89
N LEU A 206 2.09 -0.05 7.04
CA LEU A 206 3.40 -0.70 6.92
C LEU A 206 3.63 -1.74 8.02
N ARG A 207 3.22 -1.46 9.27
CA ARG A 207 3.30 -2.41 10.38
C ARG A 207 2.45 -3.65 10.12
N LEU A 208 1.20 -3.49 9.67
CA LEU A 208 0.36 -4.64 9.30
C LEU A 208 0.96 -5.39 8.10
N GLY A 209 1.49 -4.68 7.11
CA GLY A 209 2.17 -5.26 5.95
C GLY A 209 3.35 -6.15 6.34
N SER A 210 4.05 -5.84 7.44
CA SER A 210 5.17 -6.67 7.92
C SER A 210 4.73 -8.06 8.39
N PHE A 211 3.48 -8.25 8.80
CA PHE A 211 2.94 -9.57 9.13
C PHE A 211 2.65 -10.45 7.90
N LEU A 212 2.55 -9.85 6.72
CA LEU A 212 2.43 -10.60 5.46
C LEU A 212 3.79 -11.20 5.02
N VAL A 213 4.86 -10.82 5.70
CA VAL A 213 6.23 -11.24 5.39
C VAL A 213 6.64 -12.26 6.45
N PRO A 214 6.94 -13.55 6.08
CA PRO A 214 7.43 -14.56 7.03
C PRO A 214 8.82 -14.19 7.56
#